data_e703a97b3ba93009a59368ab1bdebc9d
#
_entry.id   e703a97b3ba93009a59368ab1bdebc9d
#
_cell.length_a   1.000
_cell.length_b   1.000
_cell.length_c   1.000
_cell.angle_alpha   90.00
_cell.angle_beta   90.00
_cell.angle_gamma   90.00
#
_symmetry.space_group_name_H-M   'P 1'
#
loop_
_entity.id
_entity.type
_entity.pdbx_description
1 polymer ?
#
loop_
_entity_poly.entity_id
_entity_poly.type
_entity_poly.pdbx_seq_one_letter_code
_entity_poly.pdbx_strand_id
1 'polypeptide(L)'
;MAPRGRRRPSGRTVKSLGNLLRDLPDAGAGEVGETVLAVPGLRIERIVSLGQESPPGFWYDQPGAEFVLLLAGAARLRFADEDEERALGPGDWVHIAAHRRHRVAWTDPEHPTVWLAVFHG
;
A
#
# COMPACT_ATOMS: atom_id res chain seq x y z
N MET A 1 -1.35 0.22 4.12
CA MET A 1 -2.44 1.13 3.76
C MET A 1 -3.71 0.35 3.52
N ALA A 2 -4.85 0.87 3.93
CA ALA A 2 -6.11 0.16 3.78
C ALA A 2 -7.17 1.10 3.19
N PRO A 3 -7.03 1.51 1.92
CA PRO A 3 -7.94 2.46 1.30
C PRO A 3 -9.35 1.86 1.18
N ARG A 4 -10.32 2.74 1.17
CA ARG A 4 -11.69 2.34 0.89
C ARG A 4 -11.78 1.79 -0.52
N GLY A 5 -12.64 0.81 -0.72
CA GLY A 5 -12.87 0.21 -2.02
C GLY A 5 -11.76 -0.73 -2.46
N ARG A 6 -10.78 -0.99 -1.59
CA ARG A 6 -9.80 -2.01 -1.89
C ARG A 6 -10.50 -3.33 -2.07
N ARG A 7 -10.22 -3.98 -3.19
CA ARG A 7 -10.74 -5.30 -3.48
C ARG A 7 -9.81 -6.36 -2.92
N ARG A 8 -10.37 -7.51 -2.60
CA ARG A 8 -9.59 -8.68 -2.21
C ARG A 8 -9.94 -9.83 -3.12
N PRO A 9 -8.94 -10.63 -3.54
CA PRO A 9 -9.23 -11.83 -4.32
C PRO A 9 -10.13 -12.78 -3.55
N SER A 10 -11.02 -13.44 -4.25
CA SER A 10 -11.83 -14.51 -3.67
C SER A 10 -10.98 -15.78 -3.58
N GLY A 11 -11.18 -16.53 -2.53
CA GLY A 11 -10.40 -17.72 -2.26
C GLY A 11 -8.95 -17.35 -1.95
N ARG A 12 -8.19 -18.33 -1.56
CA ARG A 12 -6.77 -18.13 -1.31
C ARG A 12 -6.07 -19.45 -1.15
N THR A 13 -4.79 -19.44 -1.52
CA THR A 13 -3.88 -20.56 -1.35
C THR A 13 -2.79 -20.17 -0.38
N VAL A 14 -2.50 -21.03 0.58
CA VAL A 14 -1.35 -20.83 1.45
C VAL A 14 -0.09 -21.22 0.67
N LYS A 15 0.85 -20.28 0.60
CA LYS A 15 2.12 -20.47 -0.09
C LYS A 15 3.26 -20.15 0.84
N SER A 16 4.35 -20.90 0.72
CA SER A 16 5.60 -20.62 1.43
C SER A 16 6.65 -19.99 0.51
N LEU A 17 6.32 -19.80 -0.77
CA LEU A 17 7.21 -19.20 -1.76
C LEU A 17 6.37 -18.45 -2.80
N GLY A 18 6.82 -17.28 -3.16
CA GLY A 18 6.18 -16.49 -4.21
C GLY A 18 7.09 -15.37 -4.69
N ASN A 19 6.59 -14.58 -5.62
CA ASN A 19 7.29 -13.41 -6.14
C ASN A 19 6.31 -12.24 -6.18
N LEU A 20 6.61 -11.19 -5.46
CA LEU A 20 5.72 -10.04 -5.31
C LEU A 20 5.56 -9.23 -6.60
N LEU A 21 6.45 -9.43 -7.57
CA LEU A 21 6.40 -8.71 -8.86
C LEU A 21 5.78 -9.54 -9.98
N ARG A 22 5.31 -10.75 -9.68
CA ARG A 22 4.67 -11.62 -10.66
C ARG A 22 3.17 -11.71 -10.43
N ASP A 23 2.45 -12.04 -11.51
CA ASP A 23 1.00 -12.29 -11.48
C ASP A 23 0.26 -11.14 -10.79
N LEU A 24 0.56 -9.91 -11.22
CA LEU A 24 -0.07 -8.73 -10.65
C LEU A 24 -1.56 -8.71 -11.00
N PRO A 25 -2.42 -8.45 -10.01
CA PRO A 25 -3.84 -8.27 -10.30
C PRO A 25 -4.07 -7.00 -11.12
N ASP A 26 -5.18 -6.98 -11.85
CA ASP A 26 -5.60 -5.79 -12.58
C ASP A 26 -6.18 -4.78 -11.59
N ALA A 27 -5.49 -3.66 -11.43
CA ALA A 27 -5.91 -2.57 -10.55
C ALA A 27 -6.63 -1.44 -11.29
N GLY A 28 -7.00 -1.64 -12.55
CA GLY A 28 -7.65 -0.60 -13.36
C GLY A 28 -9.00 -0.16 -12.80
N ALA A 29 -9.73 -1.06 -12.14
CA ALA A 29 -11.04 -0.77 -11.55
C ALA A 29 -10.96 -0.39 -10.07
N GLY A 30 -9.78 -0.44 -9.47
CA GLY A 30 -9.55 -0.11 -8.06
C GLY A 30 -8.31 -0.78 -7.54
N GLU A 31 -7.74 -0.20 -6.52
CA GLU A 31 -6.57 -0.74 -5.84
C GLU A 31 -6.87 -2.14 -5.30
N VAL A 32 -5.92 -3.05 -5.43
CA VAL A 32 -6.06 -4.44 -4.98
C VAL A 32 -5.05 -4.73 -3.89
N GLY A 33 -5.54 -5.21 -2.73
CA GLY A 33 -4.70 -5.67 -1.64
C GLY A 33 -4.82 -7.17 -1.46
N GLU A 34 -3.68 -7.84 -1.31
CA GLU A 34 -3.60 -9.28 -1.14
C GLU A 34 -2.77 -9.59 0.09
N THR A 35 -3.28 -10.47 0.96
CA THR A 35 -2.52 -10.91 2.12
C THR A 35 -1.46 -11.91 1.70
N VAL A 36 -0.21 -11.62 2.01
CA VAL A 36 0.93 -12.51 1.76
C VAL A 36 1.15 -13.41 2.98
N LEU A 37 1.11 -12.81 4.16
CA LEU A 37 1.30 -13.51 5.43
C LEU A 37 0.52 -12.79 6.51
N ALA A 38 -0.14 -13.57 7.38
CA ALA A 38 -0.78 -13.01 8.55
C ALA A 38 -0.55 -13.95 9.73
N VAL A 39 0.00 -13.39 10.80
CA VAL A 39 0.18 -14.06 12.09
C VAL A 39 -0.26 -13.07 13.18
N PRO A 40 -0.46 -13.52 14.43
CA PRO A 40 -0.82 -12.59 15.49
C PRO A 40 0.17 -11.42 15.57
N GLY A 41 -0.36 -10.20 15.50
CA GLY A 41 0.44 -8.98 15.61
C GLY A 41 1.20 -8.57 14.36
N LEU A 42 1.07 -9.32 13.24
CA LEU A 42 1.78 -8.98 12.02
C LEU A 42 0.99 -9.42 10.78
N ARG A 43 0.83 -8.50 9.83
CA ARG A 43 0.22 -8.80 8.53
C ARG A 43 1.06 -8.18 7.43
N ILE A 44 1.35 -8.97 6.41
CA ILE A 44 2.08 -8.52 5.22
C ILE A 44 1.12 -8.58 4.03
N GLU A 45 1.01 -7.47 3.31
CA GLU A 45 0.17 -7.35 2.13
C GLU A 45 0.96 -6.89 0.92
N ARG A 46 0.60 -7.42 -0.24
CA ARG A 46 0.97 -6.82 -1.51
C ARG A 46 -0.19 -5.93 -1.94
N ILE A 47 0.10 -4.67 -2.26
CA ILE A 47 -0.89 -3.72 -2.74
C ILE A 47 -0.50 -3.29 -4.13
N VAL A 48 -1.44 -3.33 -5.07
CA VAL A 48 -1.22 -2.88 -6.44
C VAL A 48 -2.15 -1.71 -6.73
N SER A 49 -1.57 -0.61 -7.17
CA SER A 49 -2.29 0.60 -7.56
C SER A 49 -2.05 0.91 -9.04
N LEU A 50 -3.03 1.54 -9.67
CA LEU A 50 -2.90 2.04 -11.03
C LEU A 50 -3.62 3.38 -11.11
N GLY A 51 -2.96 4.43 -10.68
CA GLY A 51 -3.50 5.78 -10.68
C GLY A 51 -4.39 6.14 -9.50
N GLN A 52 -4.66 5.21 -8.58
CA GLN A 52 -5.49 5.52 -7.41
C GLN A 52 -4.76 6.44 -6.45
N GLU A 53 -5.53 7.32 -5.84
CA GLU A 53 -5.07 8.21 -4.79
C GLU A 53 -6.15 8.32 -3.72
N SER A 54 -5.77 8.77 -2.54
CA SER A 54 -6.73 8.97 -1.46
C SER A 54 -7.73 10.05 -1.84
N PRO A 55 -9.03 9.90 -1.51
CA PRO A 55 -10.01 10.96 -1.79
C PRO A 55 -9.62 12.27 -1.13
N PRO A 56 -10.02 13.42 -1.71
CA PRO A 56 -9.75 14.72 -1.12
C PRO A 56 -10.26 14.79 0.32
N GLY A 57 -9.43 15.31 1.21
CA GLY A 57 -9.76 15.45 2.62
C GLY A 57 -9.67 14.17 3.45
N PHE A 58 -9.37 13.04 2.84
CA PHE A 58 -9.21 11.79 3.55
C PHE A 58 -7.79 11.64 4.08
N TRP A 59 -7.69 11.25 5.35
CA TRP A 59 -6.41 10.93 5.99
C TRP A 59 -6.51 9.57 6.66
N TYR A 60 -5.53 8.72 6.39
CA TYR A 60 -5.39 7.49 7.17
C TYR A 60 -4.95 7.83 8.59
N ASP A 61 -5.56 7.17 9.54
CA ASP A 61 -5.23 7.27 10.96
C ASP A 61 -5.44 5.87 11.54
N GLN A 62 -4.38 5.13 11.69
CA GLN A 62 -4.46 3.70 12.03
C GLN A 62 -3.91 3.45 13.43
N PRO A 63 -4.52 2.52 14.18
CA PRO A 63 -4.07 2.21 15.55
C PRO A 63 -2.74 1.46 15.60
N GLY A 64 -2.33 0.80 14.51
CA GLY A 64 -1.06 0.11 14.43
C GLY A 64 -0.07 0.85 13.55
N ALA A 65 1.17 0.39 13.54
CA ALA A 65 2.22 0.92 12.69
C ALA A 65 2.27 0.19 11.35
N GLU A 66 2.83 0.84 10.34
CA GLU A 66 2.93 0.29 9.00
C GLU A 66 4.32 0.59 8.42
N PHE A 67 4.99 -0.46 7.94
CA PHE A 67 6.20 -0.32 7.14
C PHE A 67 5.81 -0.51 5.69
N VAL A 68 6.11 0.46 4.84
CA VAL A 68 5.73 0.45 3.43
C VAL A 68 6.99 0.52 2.57
N LEU A 69 7.11 -0.40 1.63
CA LEU A 69 8.21 -0.44 0.66
C LEU A 69 7.60 -0.42 -0.74
N LEU A 70 8.02 0.52 -1.56
CA LEU A 70 7.60 0.58 -2.95
C LEU A 70 8.53 -0.30 -3.77
N LEU A 71 7.98 -1.34 -4.41
CA LEU A 71 8.74 -2.32 -5.18
C LEU A 71 8.83 -1.97 -6.66
N ALA A 72 7.79 -1.34 -7.20
CA ALA A 72 7.73 -0.96 -8.60
C ALA A 72 6.76 0.21 -8.77
N GLY A 73 6.92 0.98 -9.81
CA GLY A 73 6.06 2.12 -10.09
C GLY A 73 6.54 3.39 -9.44
N ALA A 74 5.61 4.29 -9.16
CA ALA A 74 5.90 5.60 -8.58
C ALA A 74 4.69 6.11 -7.81
N ALA A 75 4.94 6.79 -6.69
CA ALA A 75 3.88 7.31 -5.86
C ALA A 75 4.35 8.55 -5.10
N ARG A 76 3.39 9.26 -4.52
CA ARG A 76 3.65 10.36 -3.59
C ARG A 76 2.81 10.16 -2.35
N LEU A 77 3.43 10.29 -1.19
CA LEU A 77 2.75 10.27 0.12
C LEU A 77 2.76 11.67 0.71
N ARG A 78 1.68 12.01 1.40
CA ARG A 78 1.61 13.24 2.17
C ARG A 78 1.33 12.91 3.62
N PHE A 79 2.14 13.45 4.52
CA PHE A 79 1.87 13.40 5.95
C PHE A 79 1.17 14.69 6.39
N ALA A 80 0.20 14.57 7.30
CA ALA A 80 -0.53 15.73 7.78
C ALA A 80 0.37 16.72 8.52
N ASP A 81 1.46 16.23 9.12
CA ASP A 81 2.41 17.04 9.89
C ASP A 81 3.58 17.56 9.04
N GLU A 82 3.51 17.43 7.71
CA GLU A 82 4.54 17.91 6.79
C GLU A 82 3.93 18.81 5.73
N ASP A 83 4.71 19.79 5.26
CA ASP A 83 4.22 20.74 4.26
C ASP A 83 4.31 20.20 2.84
N GLU A 84 5.18 19.24 2.58
CA GLU A 84 5.46 18.73 1.24
C GLU A 84 5.14 17.25 1.13
N GLU A 85 4.81 16.83 -0.09
CA GLU A 85 4.66 15.42 -0.43
C GLU A 85 6.03 14.76 -0.55
N ARG A 86 6.10 13.49 -0.19
CA ARG A 86 7.29 12.67 -0.41
C ARG A 86 7.11 11.85 -1.67
N ALA A 87 8.00 12.03 -2.64
CA ALA A 87 8.04 11.20 -3.84
C ALA A 87 8.75 9.88 -3.54
N LEU A 88 8.15 8.78 -3.96
CA LEU A 88 8.68 7.44 -3.75
C LEU A 88 8.90 6.76 -5.09
N GLY A 89 10.04 6.11 -5.24
CA GLY A 89 10.37 5.22 -6.32
C GLY A 89 10.76 3.83 -5.82
N PRO A 90 11.06 2.90 -6.72
CA PRO A 90 11.40 1.53 -6.32
C PRO A 90 12.56 1.47 -5.34
N GLY A 91 12.36 0.73 -4.26
CA GLY A 91 13.32 0.60 -3.18
C GLY A 91 13.13 1.59 -2.04
N ASP A 92 12.35 2.64 -2.22
CA ASP A 92 12.06 3.59 -1.14
C ASP A 92 11.09 2.97 -0.15
N TRP A 93 11.36 3.21 1.14
CA TRP A 93 10.49 2.73 2.21
C TRP A 93 10.20 3.83 3.21
N VAL A 94 9.07 3.69 3.87
CA VAL A 94 8.63 4.62 4.91
C VAL A 94 8.06 3.81 6.06
N HIS A 95 8.47 4.13 7.28
CA HIS A 95 7.82 3.59 8.47
C HIS A 95 6.84 4.63 9.01
N ILE A 96 5.58 4.22 9.11
CA ILE A 96 4.48 5.09 9.54
C ILE A 96 4.05 4.65 10.92
N ALA A 97 4.31 5.50 11.92
CA ALA A 97 3.93 5.22 13.29
C ALA A 97 2.41 5.18 13.44
N ALA A 98 1.95 4.48 14.48
CA ALA A 98 0.52 4.46 14.83
C ALA A 98 -0.01 5.89 14.92
N HIS A 99 -1.21 6.10 14.38
CA HIS A 99 -1.93 7.39 14.40
C HIS A 99 -1.24 8.55 13.67
N ARG A 100 -0.15 8.30 12.96
CA ARG A 100 0.43 9.34 12.13
C ARG A 100 -0.42 9.50 10.87
N ARG A 101 -1.11 10.61 10.74
CA ARG A 101 -2.05 10.84 9.66
C ARG A 101 -1.32 11.03 8.35
N HIS A 102 -1.75 10.28 7.33
CA HIS A 102 -1.11 10.29 6.02
C HIS A 102 -2.12 9.94 4.94
N ARG A 103 -1.74 10.19 3.70
CA ARG A 103 -2.55 9.86 2.54
C ARG A 103 -1.66 9.55 1.33
N VAL A 104 -2.20 8.79 0.39
CA VAL A 104 -1.58 8.61 -0.92
C VAL A 104 -2.00 9.77 -1.80
N ALA A 105 -1.08 10.67 -2.08
CA ALA A 105 -1.38 11.87 -2.85
C ALA A 105 -1.41 11.59 -4.35
N TRP A 106 -0.68 10.56 -4.81
CA TRP A 106 -0.62 10.24 -6.23
C TRP A 106 0.00 8.85 -6.43
N THR A 107 -0.50 8.11 -7.43
CA THR A 107 0.18 6.94 -7.99
C THR A 107 0.19 7.06 -9.51
N ASP A 108 1.16 6.40 -10.16
CA ASP A 108 1.31 6.44 -11.61
C ASP A 108 0.05 5.87 -12.28
N PRO A 109 -0.61 6.62 -13.17
CA PRO A 109 -1.82 6.13 -13.85
C PRO A 109 -1.52 5.21 -15.04
N GLU A 110 -0.27 5.12 -15.47
CA GLU A 110 0.09 4.38 -16.68
C GLU A 110 0.81 3.07 -16.40
N HIS A 111 1.42 2.94 -15.24
CA HIS A 111 2.18 1.74 -14.83
C HIS A 111 1.77 1.30 -13.43
N PRO A 112 1.62 0.00 -13.21
CA PRO A 112 1.28 -0.49 -11.87
C PRO A 112 2.31 -0.07 -10.83
N THR A 113 1.83 0.36 -9.68
CA THR A 113 2.65 0.60 -8.50
C THR A 113 2.44 -0.55 -7.55
N VAL A 114 3.52 -1.23 -7.19
CA VAL A 114 3.50 -2.40 -6.31
C VAL A 114 4.12 -2.03 -4.98
N TRP A 115 3.33 -2.23 -3.93
CA TRP A 115 3.73 -1.92 -2.56
C TRP A 115 3.82 -3.20 -1.75
N LEU A 116 4.80 -3.27 -0.88
CA LEU A 116 4.81 -4.22 0.23
C LEU A 116 4.47 -3.44 1.49
N ALA A 117 3.39 -3.83 2.15
CA ALA A 117 2.96 -3.20 3.39
C ALA A 117 3.05 -4.21 4.52
N VAL A 118 3.74 -3.86 5.60
CA VAL A 118 3.86 -4.68 6.80
C VAL A 118 3.17 -3.93 7.93
N PHE A 119 2.04 -4.47 8.38
CA PHE A 119 1.28 -3.93 9.51
C PHE A 119 1.72 -4.64 10.78
N HIS A 120 2.06 -3.88 11.82
CA HIS A 120 2.55 -4.44 13.07
C HIS A 120 2.16 -3.55 14.25
N GLY A 121 2.26 -4.11 15.42
CA GLY A 121 1.89 -3.43 16.65
C GLY A 121 0.44 -3.60 16.97
#